data_249a3fbff0447f6e6c189f0b4eca6fa4
#
_entry.id   249a3fbff0447f6e6c189f0b4eca6fa4
#
_cell.length_a   1.000
_cell.length_b   1.000
_cell.length_c   1.000
_cell.angle_alpha   90.00
_cell.angle_beta   90.00
_cell.angle_gamma   90.00
#
_symmetry.space_group_name_H-M   'P 1'
#
loop_
_entity.id
_entity.type
_entity.pdbx_description
1 polymer ?
#
loop_
_entity_poly.entity_id
_entity_poly.type
_entity_poly.pdbx_seq_one_letter_code
_entity_poly.pdbx_strand_id
1 'polypeptide(L)'
;MFKNRYKRLGCLILFGFFVGRTMAQQQLTFRLERVNDSLSWLCLYPKTESEKALKKQEKNKSNRTAIAKWRLPYPVYQLSTGDVNGDGTDEAMVGVTKPTRFYPQAARRLFIFKQVNGKIRPLWMGSQLGGILCDFRFVKPYVRTLQATTDGKYVVADYVWDDFGLSFVRFLTSATSHEEAIERFTSDE
;
A
#
# COMPACT_ATOMS: atom_id res chain seq x y z
N MET A 1 9.57 37.24 -73.77
CA MET A 1 9.69 38.09 -72.59
C MET A 1 8.38 37.82 -71.72
N PHE A 2 8.40 36.80 -70.86
CA PHE A 2 7.29 36.41 -70.06
C PHE A 2 7.68 36.55 -68.58
N LYS A 3 6.98 37.46 -67.85
CA LYS A 3 7.09 37.65 -66.41
C LYS A 3 6.16 36.68 -65.68
N ASN A 4 6.69 35.69 -65.00
CA ASN A 4 5.92 34.82 -64.10
C ASN A 4 5.86 35.46 -62.71
N ARG A 5 4.62 35.77 -62.28
CA ARG A 5 4.28 36.22 -60.90
C ARG A 5 3.83 35.00 -60.10
N TYR A 6 4.67 34.54 -59.21
CA TYR A 6 4.25 33.57 -58.19
C TYR A 6 3.60 34.29 -57.02
N LYS A 7 2.28 34.09 -56.85
CA LYS A 7 1.55 34.46 -55.64
C LYS A 7 1.94 33.51 -54.54
N ARG A 8 2.55 34.01 -53.47
CA ARG A 8 2.81 33.26 -52.24
C ARG A 8 1.47 33.15 -51.47
N LEU A 9 0.93 31.93 -51.40
CA LEU A 9 -0.23 31.59 -50.54
C LEU A 9 0.36 31.33 -49.15
N GLY A 10 0.11 32.25 -48.21
CA GLY A 10 0.47 32.07 -46.80
C GLY A 10 -0.50 31.09 -46.14
N CYS A 11 -0.01 29.91 -45.79
CA CYS A 11 -0.74 28.92 -45.00
C CYS A 11 -0.65 29.34 -43.54
N LEU A 12 -1.73 29.90 -42.99
CA LEU A 12 -1.87 30.20 -41.56
C LEU A 12 -2.21 28.90 -40.84
N ILE A 13 -1.17 28.28 -40.22
CA ILE A 13 -1.36 27.13 -39.34
C ILE A 13 -1.85 27.68 -38.00
N LEU A 14 -3.15 27.56 -37.75
CA LEU A 14 -3.75 27.76 -36.44
C LEU A 14 -3.34 26.61 -35.53
N PHE A 15 -2.32 26.83 -34.70
CA PHE A 15 -2.02 25.95 -33.56
C PHE A 15 -3.16 26.08 -32.54
N GLY A 16 -4.11 25.19 -32.60
CA GLY A 16 -5.11 25.02 -31.56
C GLY A 16 -4.40 24.51 -30.29
N PHE A 17 -4.24 25.37 -29.29
CA PHE A 17 -3.87 24.94 -27.94
C PHE A 17 -4.99 24.08 -27.37
N PHE A 18 -4.84 22.76 -27.47
CA PHE A 18 -5.65 21.80 -26.75
C PHE A 18 -5.21 21.89 -25.28
N VAL A 19 -5.83 22.78 -24.50
CA VAL A 19 -5.73 22.76 -23.04
C VAL A 19 -6.43 21.50 -22.57
N GLY A 20 -5.71 20.39 -22.57
CA GLY A 20 -6.15 19.17 -21.92
C GLY A 20 -6.33 19.47 -20.43
N ARG A 21 -7.58 19.60 -19.96
CA ARG A 21 -7.90 19.53 -18.54
C ARG A 21 -7.41 18.18 -18.04
N THR A 22 -6.23 18.12 -17.47
CA THR A 22 -5.81 17.01 -16.61
C THR A 22 -6.81 16.95 -15.47
N MET A 23 -7.76 16.02 -15.55
CA MET A 23 -8.60 15.66 -14.41
C MET A 23 -7.65 15.26 -13.30
N ALA A 24 -7.56 16.08 -12.26
CA ALA A 24 -6.79 15.75 -11.07
C ALA A 24 -7.31 14.39 -10.60
N GLN A 25 -6.49 13.36 -10.72
CA GLN A 25 -6.84 12.01 -10.28
C GLN A 25 -7.09 12.09 -8.78
N GLN A 26 -8.33 11.87 -8.37
CA GLN A 26 -8.73 11.94 -6.97
C GLN A 26 -7.88 10.97 -6.16
N GLN A 27 -6.98 11.49 -5.33
CA GLN A 27 -6.16 10.66 -4.47
C GLN A 27 -7.06 9.95 -3.45
N LEU A 28 -6.84 8.65 -3.29
CA LEU A 28 -7.60 7.79 -2.40
C LEU A 28 -6.71 7.32 -1.24
N THR A 29 -7.32 7.02 -0.10
CA THR A 29 -6.61 6.50 1.08
C THR A 29 -7.35 5.33 1.68
N PHE A 30 -6.60 4.35 2.17
CA PHE A 30 -7.14 3.22 2.90
C PHE A 30 -7.31 3.53 4.38
N ARG A 31 -8.37 2.99 4.97
CA ARG A 31 -8.64 3.02 6.41
C ARG A 31 -9.22 1.70 6.87
N LEU A 32 -8.98 1.38 8.14
CA LEU A 32 -9.54 0.21 8.79
C LEU A 32 -10.71 0.62 9.68
N GLU A 33 -11.88 0.04 9.45
CA GLU A 33 -13.05 0.16 10.30
C GLU A 33 -13.24 -1.15 11.06
N ARG A 34 -12.97 -1.15 12.36
CA ARG A 34 -13.17 -2.32 13.22
C ARG A 34 -14.64 -2.44 13.61
N VAL A 35 -15.20 -3.64 13.42
CA VAL A 35 -16.55 -3.99 13.90
C VAL A 35 -16.45 -4.69 15.24
N ASN A 36 -15.55 -5.66 15.35
CA ASN A 36 -15.21 -6.39 16.57
C ASN A 36 -13.80 -7.01 16.42
N ASP A 37 -13.38 -7.83 17.38
CA ASP A 37 -12.03 -8.41 17.41
C ASP A 37 -11.72 -9.33 16.21
N SER A 38 -12.75 -9.92 15.59
CA SER A 38 -12.61 -10.88 14.48
C SER A 38 -13.19 -10.40 13.15
N LEU A 39 -13.71 -9.18 13.11
CA LEU A 39 -14.27 -8.60 11.89
C LEU A 39 -13.89 -7.13 11.74
N SER A 40 -13.27 -6.81 10.61
CA SER A 40 -12.98 -5.45 10.20
C SER A 40 -13.35 -5.24 8.74
N TRP A 41 -13.44 -3.98 8.33
CA TRP A 41 -13.55 -3.57 6.95
C TRP A 41 -12.32 -2.74 6.56
N LEU A 42 -11.66 -3.13 5.49
CA LEU A 42 -10.73 -2.25 4.78
C LEU A 42 -11.57 -1.34 3.88
N CYS A 43 -11.48 -0.04 4.10
CA CYS A 43 -12.31 0.96 3.43
C CYS A 43 -11.45 1.90 2.60
N LEU A 44 -11.96 2.34 1.46
CA LEU A 44 -11.32 3.30 0.58
C LEU A 44 -12.06 4.64 0.63
N TYR A 45 -11.33 5.72 0.90
CA TYR A 45 -11.87 7.06 1.04
C TYR A 45 -11.15 8.05 0.13
N PRO A 46 -11.79 9.16 -0.28
CA PRO A 46 -11.10 10.28 -0.89
C PRO A 46 -10.04 10.84 0.07
N LYS A 47 -8.81 11.05 -0.41
CA LYS A 47 -7.76 11.74 0.35
C LYS A 47 -8.11 13.23 0.39
N THR A 48 -8.37 13.76 1.56
CA THR A 48 -8.64 15.21 1.72
C THR A 48 -7.32 15.90 2.03
N GLU A 49 -7.01 16.99 1.33
CA GLU A 49 -5.72 17.72 1.42
C GLU A 49 -5.39 18.33 2.80
N SER A 50 -6.24 18.21 3.79
CA SER A 50 -6.06 18.78 5.13
C SER A 50 -6.00 17.72 6.23
N GLU A 51 -4.86 17.10 6.47
CA GLU A 51 -4.62 16.42 7.75
C GLU A 51 -4.74 17.36 8.96
N LYS A 52 -4.51 18.66 8.77
CA LYS A 52 -4.73 19.69 9.81
C LYS A 52 -6.21 19.95 10.11
N ALA A 53 -7.12 19.74 9.15
CA ALA A 53 -8.57 19.81 9.37
C ALA A 53 -9.13 18.57 10.09
N LEU A 54 -8.42 17.44 10.08
CA LEU A 54 -8.84 16.20 10.72
C LEU A 54 -8.93 16.31 12.24
N LYS A 55 -8.01 17.02 12.89
CA LYS A 55 -8.05 17.25 14.35
C LYS A 55 -9.23 18.11 14.80
N LYS A 56 -9.78 18.96 13.91
CA LYS A 56 -10.95 19.83 14.20
C LYS A 56 -12.28 19.13 13.83
N GLN A 57 -12.27 18.06 13.04
CA GLN A 57 -13.45 17.36 12.52
C GLN A 57 -13.70 15.97 13.12
N GLU A 58 -13.01 15.58 14.17
CA GLU A 58 -13.34 14.33 14.90
C GLU A 58 -14.77 14.31 15.45
N LYS A 59 -15.37 15.49 15.67
CA LYS A 59 -16.81 15.61 16.03
C LYS A 59 -17.78 15.36 14.85
N ASN A 60 -17.31 15.36 13.58
CA ASN A 60 -18.14 15.13 12.39
C ASN A 60 -17.83 13.80 11.69
N LYS A 61 -17.48 12.77 12.44
CA LYS A 61 -17.09 11.43 11.92
C LYS A 61 -18.21 10.69 11.18
N SER A 62 -19.44 11.22 11.18
CA SER A 62 -20.62 10.48 10.73
C SER A 62 -20.97 10.62 9.23
N ASN A 63 -20.29 11.46 8.44
CA ASN A 63 -20.79 11.78 7.09
C ASN A 63 -19.87 11.45 5.91
N ARG A 64 -18.79 10.67 6.10
CA ARG A 64 -17.96 10.24 4.96
C ARG A 64 -18.33 8.82 4.56
N THR A 65 -18.97 8.67 3.41
CA THR A 65 -19.25 7.36 2.84
C THR A 65 -17.98 6.80 2.18
N ALA A 66 -17.59 5.58 2.53
CA ALA A 66 -16.51 4.88 1.86
C ALA A 66 -16.88 4.61 0.40
N ILE A 67 -15.96 4.86 -0.53
CA ILE A 67 -16.11 4.56 -1.96
C ILE A 67 -16.20 3.05 -2.18
N ALA A 68 -15.39 2.28 -1.44
CA ALA A 68 -15.36 0.83 -1.49
C ALA A 68 -15.03 0.25 -0.11
N LYS A 69 -15.50 -0.98 0.12
CA LYS A 69 -15.21 -1.74 1.36
C LYS A 69 -14.83 -3.18 0.99
N TRP A 70 -13.84 -3.72 1.71
CA TRP A 70 -13.42 -5.11 1.63
C TRP A 70 -13.53 -5.76 3.00
N ARG A 71 -14.24 -6.89 3.08
CA ARG A 71 -14.46 -7.60 4.35
C ARG A 71 -13.22 -8.36 4.77
N LEU A 72 -12.80 -8.19 6.02
CA LEU A 72 -11.69 -8.91 6.68
C LEU A 72 -12.26 -9.71 7.86
N PRO A 73 -12.66 -10.98 7.63
CA PRO A 73 -13.27 -11.81 8.67
C PRO A 73 -12.20 -12.50 9.55
N TYR A 74 -11.23 -11.73 10.01
CA TYR A 74 -10.10 -12.16 10.84
C TYR A 74 -9.72 -11.04 11.81
N PRO A 75 -9.08 -11.37 12.95
CA PRO A 75 -8.42 -10.36 13.76
C PRO A 75 -7.37 -9.60 12.92
N VAL A 76 -7.51 -8.27 12.89
CA VAL A 76 -6.57 -7.37 12.22
C VAL A 76 -5.75 -6.68 13.29
N TYR A 77 -4.40 -6.85 13.27
CA TYR A 77 -3.54 -6.22 14.25
C TYR A 77 -2.91 -4.93 13.74
N GLN A 78 -2.78 -4.76 12.39
CA GLN A 78 -2.08 -3.61 11.82
C GLN A 78 -2.62 -3.23 10.43
N LEU A 79 -2.56 -1.93 10.12
CA LEU A 79 -2.66 -1.37 8.77
C LEU A 79 -1.48 -0.44 8.54
N SER A 80 -0.76 -0.63 7.46
CA SER A 80 0.26 0.28 6.93
C SER A 80 -0.06 0.57 5.47
N THR A 81 0.34 1.72 4.95
CA THR A 81 0.16 2.08 3.54
C THR A 81 1.47 2.54 2.93
N GLY A 82 1.64 2.31 1.64
CA GLY A 82 2.78 2.77 0.86
C GLY A 82 2.77 2.17 -0.54
N ASP A 83 3.52 2.77 -1.43
CA ASP A 83 3.68 2.34 -2.82
C ASP A 83 4.62 1.11 -2.87
N VAL A 84 4.03 -0.06 -2.62
CA VAL A 84 4.77 -1.33 -2.49
C VAL A 84 5.23 -1.85 -3.84
N ASN A 85 4.41 -1.67 -4.88
CA ASN A 85 4.68 -2.19 -6.22
C ASN A 85 5.35 -1.18 -7.15
N GLY A 86 5.59 0.06 -6.69
CA GLY A 86 6.29 1.10 -7.44
C GLY A 86 5.47 1.76 -8.55
N ASP A 87 4.12 1.61 -8.53
CA ASP A 87 3.24 2.20 -9.56
C ASP A 87 2.82 3.66 -9.27
N GLY A 88 3.30 4.23 -8.17
CA GLY A 88 2.98 5.58 -7.72
C GLY A 88 1.68 5.69 -6.93
N THR A 89 1.03 4.56 -6.62
CA THR A 89 -0.21 4.50 -5.84
C THR A 89 0.02 3.71 -4.55
N ASP A 90 -0.44 4.24 -3.42
CA ASP A 90 -0.29 3.53 -2.15
C ASP A 90 -1.15 2.26 -2.12
N GLU A 91 -0.55 1.13 -1.77
CA GLU A 91 -1.21 -0.11 -1.36
C GLU A 91 -1.54 -0.10 0.13
N ALA A 92 -2.51 -0.93 0.53
CA ALA A 92 -2.79 -1.24 1.92
C ALA A 92 -2.15 -2.57 2.31
N MET A 93 -1.21 -2.52 3.24
CA MET A 93 -0.62 -3.68 3.90
C MET A 93 -1.40 -3.95 5.20
N VAL A 94 -2.07 -5.09 5.26
CA VAL A 94 -2.97 -5.45 6.37
C VAL A 94 -2.42 -6.66 7.10
N GLY A 95 -2.08 -6.48 8.37
CA GLY A 95 -1.68 -7.56 9.26
C GLY A 95 -2.90 -8.26 9.85
N VAL A 96 -3.05 -9.55 9.55
CA VAL A 96 -4.17 -10.38 10.04
C VAL A 96 -3.65 -11.60 10.81
N THR A 97 -4.47 -12.13 11.70
CA THR A 97 -4.18 -13.41 12.38
C THR A 97 -5.17 -14.46 11.89
N LYS A 98 -4.66 -15.48 11.20
CA LYS A 98 -5.51 -16.57 10.70
C LYS A 98 -4.73 -17.86 10.48
N PRO A 99 -5.41 -19.05 10.55
CA PRO A 99 -4.87 -20.31 10.06
C PRO A 99 -4.85 -20.33 8.52
N THR A 100 -4.05 -21.21 7.97
CA THR A 100 -4.07 -21.56 6.54
C THR A 100 -4.34 -23.06 6.37
N ARG A 101 -4.62 -23.49 5.12
CA ARG A 101 -4.80 -24.92 4.82
C ARG A 101 -3.58 -25.76 5.22
N PHE A 102 -2.37 -25.21 5.04
CA PHE A 102 -1.12 -25.93 5.30
C PHE A 102 -0.53 -25.64 6.68
N TYR A 103 -1.07 -24.68 7.41
CA TYR A 103 -0.66 -24.32 8.77
C TYR A 103 -1.92 -24.03 9.59
N PRO A 104 -2.49 -25.06 10.26
CA PRO A 104 -3.78 -24.94 10.93
C PRO A 104 -3.76 -24.08 12.18
N GLN A 105 -2.59 -23.77 12.73
CA GLN A 105 -2.46 -22.84 13.83
C GLN A 105 -2.64 -21.39 13.35
N ALA A 106 -3.36 -20.60 14.15
CA ALA A 106 -3.51 -19.18 13.87
C ALA A 106 -2.15 -18.47 14.00
N ALA A 107 -1.73 -17.83 12.94
CA ALA A 107 -0.47 -17.09 12.89
C ALA A 107 -0.67 -15.74 12.19
N ARG A 108 0.22 -14.79 12.46
CA ARG A 108 0.24 -13.50 11.78
C ARG A 108 0.55 -13.67 10.31
N ARG A 109 -0.20 -12.95 9.47
CA ARG A 109 -0.06 -12.93 8.01
C ARG A 109 -0.12 -11.49 7.53
N LEU A 110 0.55 -11.22 6.44
CA LEU A 110 0.49 -9.96 5.72
C LEU A 110 -0.37 -10.12 4.48
N PHE A 111 -1.39 -9.28 4.29
CA PHE A 111 -2.16 -9.14 3.07
C PHE A 111 -1.88 -7.79 2.45
N ILE A 112 -1.78 -7.73 1.12
CA ILE A 112 -1.58 -6.48 0.39
C ILE A 112 -2.75 -6.28 -0.55
N PHE A 113 -3.36 -5.10 -0.49
CA PHE A 113 -4.48 -4.71 -1.33
C PHE A 113 -4.12 -3.45 -2.11
N LYS A 114 -4.56 -3.40 -3.37
CA LYS A 114 -4.48 -2.22 -4.20
C LYS A 114 -5.85 -1.66 -4.54
N GLN A 115 -5.88 -0.39 -4.92
CA GLN A 115 -7.06 0.20 -5.51
C GLN A 115 -6.98 0.13 -7.04
N VAL A 116 -8.09 -0.24 -7.68
CA VAL A 116 -8.22 -0.24 -9.14
C VAL A 116 -9.58 0.34 -9.49
N ASN A 117 -9.62 1.49 -10.15
CA ASN A 117 -10.86 2.17 -10.54
C ASN A 117 -11.85 2.36 -9.37
N GLY A 118 -11.34 2.80 -8.22
CA GLY A 118 -12.15 3.03 -7.01
C GLY A 118 -12.63 1.74 -6.31
N LYS A 119 -12.11 0.56 -6.68
CA LYS A 119 -12.42 -0.72 -6.05
C LYS A 119 -11.18 -1.25 -5.32
N ILE A 120 -11.40 -1.89 -4.18
CA ILE A 120 -10.33 -2.62 -3.47
C ILE A 120 -10.15 -3.99 -4.11
N ARG A 121 -8.91 -4.33 -4.44
CA ARG A 121 -8.52 -5.63 -5.00
C ARG A 121 -7.36 -6.23 -4.22
N PRO A 122 -7.36 -7.54 -3.97
CA PRO A 122 -6.20 -8.20 -3.40
C PRO A 122 -5.04 -8.13 -4.43
N LEU A 123 -3.87 -7.72 -3.96
CA LEU A 123 -2.62 -7.80 -4.69
C LEU A 123 -1.85 -9.05 -4.26
N TRP A 124 -1.80 -9.30 -2.94
CA TRP A 124 -1.15 -10.48 -2.36
C TRP A 124 -1.84 -10.89 -1.06
N MET A 125 -2.11 -12.19 -0.92
CA MET A 125 -2.90 -12.73 0.19
C MET A 125 -2.09 -13.60 1.14
N GLY A 126 -0.83 -13.24 1.38
CA GLY A 126 -0.04 -13.77 2.46
C GLY A 126 0.50 -15.18 2.26
N SER A 127 1.36 -15.38 1.26
CA SER A 127 2.25 -16.54 1.24
C SER A 127 3.15 -16.54 2.47
N GLN A 128 3.70 -17.67 2.84
CA GLN A 128 4.65 -17.77 3.93
C GLN A 128 5.93 -17.00 3.57
N LEU A 129 6.37 -16.12 4.47
CA LEU A 129 7.71 -15.55 4.45
C LEU A 129 8.72 -16.55 5.02
N GLY A 130 10.02 -16.21 5.01
CA GLY A 130 11.08 -17.11 5.44
C GLY A 130 10.99 -17.60 6.89
N GLY A 131 10.35 -16.82 7.78
CA GLY A 131 10.12 -17.14 9.17
C GLY A 131 8.68 -16.89 9.61
N ILE A 132 8.42 -17.01 10.93
CA ILE A 132 7.11 -16.71 11.52
C ILE A 132 6.98 -15.19 11.63
N LEU A 133 6.05 -14.60 10.88
CA LEU A 133 5.83 -13.15 10.91
C LEU A 133 5.39 -12.67 12.31
N CYS A 134 6.15 -11.75 12.88
CA CYS A 134 5.82 -11.07 14.13
C CYS A 134 5.26 -9.68 13.87
N ASP A 135 5.90 -8.91 12.96
CA ASP A 135 5.49 -7.57 12.59
C ASP A 135 6.02 -7.17 11.21
N PHE A 136 5.51 -6.06 10.66
CA PHE A 136 6.00 -5.51 9.40
C PHE A 136 5.85 -3.99 9.37
N ARG A 137 6.65 -3.33 8.52
CA ARG A 137 6.51 -1.89 8.22
C ARG A 137 6.95 -1.63 6.78
N PHE A 138 6.47 -0.54 6.20
CA PHE A 138 6.95 -0.08 4.90
C PHE A 138 8.10 0.91 5.09
N VAL A 139 9.27 0.58 4.55
CA VAL A 139 10.48 1.42 4.51
C VAL A 139 10.90 1.49 3.06
N LYS A 140 10.40 2.45 2.34
CA LYS A 140 10.50 2.54 0.87
C LYS A 140 11.92 2.22 0.36
N PRO A 141 12.08 1.32 -0.60
CA PRO A 141 11.04 0.57 -1.32
C PRO A 141 10.67 -0.77 -0.67
N TYR A 142 11.10 -1.06 0.56
CA TYR A 142 11.03 -2.36 1.18
C TYR A 142 9.81 -2.53 2.09
N VAL A 143 9.29 -3.74 2.12
CA VAL A 143 8.48 -4.25 3.22
C VAL A 143 9.44 -4.90 4.20
N ARG A 144 9.74 -4.20 5.30
CA ARG A 144 10.57 -4.71 6.39
C ARG A 144 9.73 -5.56 7.31
N THR A 145 10.25 -6.72 7.69
CA THR A 145 9.55 -7.67 8.55
C THR A 145 10.40 -8.05 9.75
N LEU A 146 9.74 -8.19 10.89
CA LEU A 146 10.26 -8.87 12.08
C LEU A 146 9.73 -10.30 12.07
N GLN A 147 10.59 -11.29 12.15
CA GLN A 147 10.23 -12.70 12.07
C GLN A 147 10.87 -13.48 13.22
N ALA A 148 10.10 -14.40 13.81
CA ALA A 148 10.66 -15.39 14.74
C ALA A 148 11.18 -16.61 13.97
N THR A 149 12.27 -17.17 14.46
CA THR A 149 12.86 -18.42 14.00
C THR A 149 12.36 -19.59 14.85
N THR A 150 12.55 -20.81 14.39
CA THR A 150 12.10 -22.02 15.10
C THR A 150 12.85 -22.30 16.40
N ASP A 151 14.05 -21.72 16.56
CA ASP A 151 14.89 -21.80 17.77
C ASP A 151 14.63 -20.66 18.76
N GLY A 152 13.54 -19.88 18.55
CA GLY A 152 13.10 -18.84 19.47
C GLY A 152 13.88 -17.52 19.37
N LYS A 153 14.70 -17.35 18.35
CA LYS A 153 15.37 -16.10 18.03
C LYS A 153 14.55 -15.26 17.04
N TYR A 154 15.08 -14.09 16.69
CA TYR A 154 14.42 -13.16 15.79
C TYR A 154 15.37 -12.70 14.69
N VAL A 155 14.81 -12.41 13.53
CA VAL A 155 15.50 -11.80 12.39
C VAL A 155 14.69 -10.64 11.84
N VAL A 156 15.38 -9.64 11.34
CA VAL A 156 14.79 -8.56 10.56
C VAL A 156 15.19 -8.74 9.11
N ALA A 157 14.20 -8.73 8.22
CA ALA A 157 14.43 -8.95 6.80
C ALA A 157 13.67 -7.92 5.95
N ASP A 158 14.29 -7.48 4.87
CA ASP A 158 13.69 -6.63 3.86
C ASP A 158 13.24 -7.48 2.67
N TYR A 159 12.03 -7.20 2.20
CA TYR A 159 11.41 -7.78 1.01
C TYR A 159 11.04 -6.67 0.04
N VAL A 160 11.01 -6.98 -1.24
CA VAL A 160 10.54 -6.08 -2.31
C VAL A 160 9.41 -6.76 -3.07
N TRP A 161 8.52 -5.96 -3.64
CA TRP A 161 7.52 -6.49 -4.56
C TRP A 161 8.20 -6.96 -5.85
N ASP A 162 7.85 -8.17 -6.29
CA ASP A 162 8.34 -8.79 -7.50
C ASP A 162 7.18 -9.54 -8.16
N ASP A 163 6.58 -8.95 -9.16
CA ASP A 163 5.44 -9.36 -10.00
C ASP A 163 4.33 -10.18 -9.34
N PHE A 164 4.69 -11.22 -8.58
CA PHE A 164 3.76 -12.19 -7.99
C PHE A 164 3.68 -12.16 -6.46
N GLY A 165 4.54 -11.36 -5.80
CA GLY A 165 4.58 -11.32 -4.34
C GLY A 165 5.80 -10.61 -3.78
N LEU A 166 6.09 -10.91 -2.52
CA LEU A 166 7.24 -10.38 -1.83
C LEU A 166 8.44 -11.30 -2.00
N SER A 167 9.48 -10.81 -2.67
CA SER A 167 10.77 -11.46 -2.84
C SER A 167 11.75 -11.00 -1.78
N PHE A 168 12.48 -11.93 -1.17
CA PHE A 168 13.51 -11.66 -0.18
C PHE A 168 14.66 -10.86 -0.80
N VAL A 169 15.11 -9.82 -0.10
CA VAL A 169 16.26 -9.00 -0.51
C VAL A 169 17.46 -9.27 0.39
N ARG A 170 17.29 -9.13 1.71
CA ARG A 170 18.39 -9.24 2.66
C ARG A 170 17.89 -9.45 4.08
N PHE A 171 18.74 -10.00 4.92
CA PHE A 171 18.63 -9.88 6.37
C PHE A 171 19.33 -8.59 6.85
N LEU A 172 18.71 -7.90 7.78
CA LEU A 172 19.31 -6.74 8.48
C LEU A 172 19.97 -7.14 9.79
N THR A 173 19.59 -8.31 10.35
CA THR A 173 20.22 -8.93 11.51
C THR A 173 20.47 -10.40 11.22
N SER A 174 21.49 -10.98 11.85
CA SER A 174 21.54 -12.42 12.11
C SER A 174 20.45 -12.82 13.10
N ALA A 175 20.24 -14.10 13.34
CA ALA A 175 19.31 -14.58 14.37
C ALA A 175 19.77 -14.10 15.76
N THR A 176 19.01 -13.21 16.39
CA THR A 176 19.38 -12.45 17.57
C THR A 176 18.27 -12.41 18.63
N SER A 177 18.45 -11.66 19.72
CA SER A 177 17.43 -11.42 20.73
C SER A 177 16.25 -10.60 20.20
N HIS A 178 15.13 -10.62 20.92
CA HIS A 178 13.95 -9.82 20.54
C HIS A 178 14.25 -8.33 20.62
N GLU A 179 14.97 -7.89 21.64
CA GLU A 179 15.29 -6.47 21.88
C GLU A 179 16.15 -5.90 20.75
N GLU A 180 17.23 -6.59 20.38
CA GLU A 180 18.12 -6.18 19.29
C GLU A 180 17.38 -6.19 17.94
N ALA A 181 16.54 -7.19 17.70
CA ALA A 181 15.74 -7.25 16.48
C ALA A 181 14.71 -6.10 16.41
N ILE A 182 14.06 -5.73 17.52
CA ILE A 182 13.12 -4.58 17.57
C ILE A 182 13.85 -3.26 17.29
N GLU A 183 15.02 -3.06 17.87
CA GLU A 183 15.83 -1.85 17.61
C GLU A 183 16.11 -1.71 16.11
N ARG A 184 16.59 -2.78 15.48
CA ARG A 184 16.87 -2.78 14.04
C ARG A 184 15.60 -2.68 13.18
N PHE A 185 14.52 -3.32 13.60
CA PHE A 185 13.23 -3.26 12.91
C PHE A 185 12.65 -1.83 12.87
N THR A 186 12.81 -1.06 13.96
CA THR A 186 12.28 0.29 14.08
C THR A 186 13.18 1.37 13.48
N SER A 187 14.45 1.07 13.21
CA SER A 187 15.39 2.02 12.59
C SER A 187 14.96 2.31 11.13
N ASP A 188 15.19 3.52 10.67
CA ASP A 188 14.89 3.95 9.29
C ASP A 188 16.10 3.76 8.34
N GLU A 189 17.20 3.19 8.84
CA GLU A 189 18.42 2.85 8.07
C GLU A 189 18.28 1.51 7.33
#